data_04c88dcd154dac9dc8efb6807b2ec79e
#
_entry.id   04c88dcd154dac9dc8efb6807b2ec79e
#
_cell.length_a   1.000
_cell.length_b   1.000
_cell.length_c   1.000
_cell.angle_alpha   90.00
_cell.angle_beta   90.00
_cell.angle_gamma   90.00
#
_symmetry.space_group_name_H-M   'P 1'
#
loop_
_entity.id
_entity.type
_entity.pdbx_description
1 polymer ?
#
loop_
_entity_poly.entity_id
_entity_poly.type
_entity_poly.pdbx_seq_one_letter_code
_entity_poly.pdbx_strand_id
1 'polypeptide(L)'
;MITRDLSYTQKVRRRSLILGGIKSLFTIVVCGKLYYLQILNKSKYGKLSDLNRTKVKILYPERGVIFDKFGIPIASNRLDYQLTIFKEKRELINRYVSKLKNIIFFSQRDYQELKKNLSIKDSSDFIILKKNLTWDELEIFELVSSKFTFLFITKEKVRSYENKFIYSHVLGYVGY
;
A
#
# COMPACT_ATOMS: atom_id res chain seq x y z
N MET A 1 57.61 43.16 -27.85
CA MET A 1 56.39 43.02 -27.05
C MET A 1 55.63 41.72 -27.28
N ILE A 2 56.09 40.84 -28.15
CA ILE A 2 55.41 39.60 -28.61
C ILE A 2 55.79 38.34 -27.77
N THR A 3 56.91 38.34 -27.06
CA THR A 3 57.39 37.20 -26.32
C THR A 3 56.68 36.90 -24.99
N ARG A 4 55.97 37.85 -24.45
CA ARG A 4 55.21 37.68 -23.17
C ARG A 4 53.92 36.90 -23.35
N ASP A 5 53.28 36.95 -24.50
CA ASP A 5 52.01 36.31 -24.79
C ASP A 5 52.17 34.79 -25.04
N LEU A 6 53.32 34.37 -25.61
CA LEU A 6 53.59 32.95 -25.92
C LEU A 6 53.73 32.09 -24.63
N SER A 7 54.35 32.65 -23.59
CA SER A 7 54.51 31.91 -22.32
C SER A 7 53.19 31.79 -21.53
N TYR A 8 52.34 32.81 -21.63
CA TYR A 8 51.02 32.80 -21.02
C TYR A 8 50.08 31.79 -21.71
N THR A 9 50.04 31.83 -23.03
CA THR A 9 49.23 30.89 -23.83
C THR A 9 49.65 29.43 -23.64
N GLN A 10 50.93 29.15 -23.49
CA GLN A 10 51.44 27.83 -23.18
C GLN A 10 51.01 27.32 -21.79
N LYS A 11 51.03 28.21 -20.78
CA LYS A 11 50.58 27.87 -19.42
C LYS A 11 49.05 27.58 -19.38
N VAL A 12 48.25 28.40 -20.06
CA VAL A 12 46.80 28.20 -20.17
C VAL A 12 46.50 26.91 -20.90
N ARG A 13 47.19 26.61 -22.02
CA ARG A 13 47.01 25.38 -22.77
C ARG A 13 47.36 24.13 -21.96
N ARG A 14 48.42 24.14 -21.17
CA ARG A 14 48.77 23.03 -20.27
C ARG A 14 47.70 22.82 -19.19
N ARG A 15 47.20 23.89 -18.57
CA ARG A 15 46.12 23.83 -17.56
C ARG A 15 44.81 23.31 -18.15
N SER A 16 44.44 23.75 -19.35
CA SER A 16 43.25 23.27 -20.04
C SER A 16 43.36 21.82 -20.43
N LEU A 17 44.52 21.31 -20.83
CA LEU A 17 44.77 19.89 -21.13
C LEU A 17 44.66 19.04 -19.85
N ILE A 18 45.21 19.50 -18.73
CA ILE A 18 45.12 18.78 -17.46
C ILE A 18 43.63 18.71 -16.99
N LEU A 19 42.93 19.84 -17.03
CA LEU A 19 41.51 19.86 -16.67
C LEU A 19 40.69 19.03 -17.63
N GLY A 20 40.98 19.05 -18.93
CA GLY A 20 40.32 18.20 -19.93
C GLY A 20 40.58 16.71 -19.66
N GLY A 21 41.83 16.35 -19.34
CA GLY A 21 42.20 14.98 -18.98
C GLY A 21 41.45 14.48 -17.73
N ILE A 22 41.37 15.29 -16.66
CA ILE A 22 40.64 14.95 -15.44
C ILE A 22 39.16 14.74 -15.74
N LYS A 23 38.52 15.66 -16.49
CA LYS A 23 37.13 15.54 -16.90
C LYS A 23 36.88 14.28 -17.73
N SER A 24 37.76 13.98 -18.71
CA SER A 24 37.63 12.80 -19.52
C SER A 24 37.77 11.51 -18.71
N LEU A 25 38.73 11.46 -17.78
CA LEU A 25 38.86 10.33 -16.87
C LEU A 25 37.62 10.10 -16.01
N PHE A 26 37.08 11.18 -15.44
CA PHE A 26 35.82 11.12 -14.65
C PHE A 26 34.66 10.60 -15.50
N THR A 27 34.53 11.12 -16.72
CA THR A 27 33.46 10.68 -17.64
C THR A 27 33.60 9.19 -17.97
N ILE A 28 34.80 8.70 -18.22
CA ILE A 28 35.08 7.27 -18.51
C ILE A 28 34.65 6.40 -17.31
N VAL A 29 34.98 6.82 -16.08
CA VAL A 29 34.57 6.09 -14.85
C VAL A 29 33.07 6.05 -14.71
N VAL A 30 32.39 7.17 -14.93
CA VAL A 30 30.92 7.25 -14.84
C VAL A 30 30.27 6.37 -15.92
N CYS A 31 30.72 6.48 -17.16
CA CYS A 31 30.23 5.63 -18.27
C CYS A 31 30.45 4.14 -18.00
N GLY A 32 31.59 3.77 -17.48
CA GLY A 32 31.90 2.40 -17.10
C GLY A 32 30.98 1.89 -16.00
N LYS A 33 30.66 2.73 -15.00
CA LYS A 33 29.72 2.38 -13.94
C LYS A 33 28.29 2.27 -14.46
N LEU A 34 27.88 3.16 -15.36
CA LEU A 34 26.56 3.07 -16.00
C LEU A 34 26.42 1.80 -16.85
N TYR A 35 27.45 1.47 -17.63
CA TYR A 35 27.50 0.23 -18.40
C TYR A 35 27.34 -1.00 -17.47
N TYR A 36 28.09 -1.04 -16.40
CA TYR A 36 28.00 -2.11 -15.40
C TYR A 36 26.59 -2.25 -14.81
N LEU A 37 25.97 -1.14 -14.43
CA LEU A 37 24.64 -1.15 -13.82
C LEU A 37 23.54 -1.49 -14.83
N GLN A 38 23.60 -0.92 -16.04
CA GLN A 38 22.51 -1.01 -17.02
C GLN A 38 22.58 -2.27 -17.87
N ILE A 39 23.79 -2.78 -18.15
CA ILE A 39 23.97 -3.92 -19.04
C ILE A 39 24.30 -5.18 -18.27
N LEU A 40 25.34 -5.19 -17.45
CA LEU A 40 25.76 -6.40 -16.75
C LEU A 40 24.80 -6.81 -15.62
N ASN A 41 24.22 -5.85 -14.91
CA ASN A 41 23.29 -6.11 -13.82
C ASN A 41 21.82 -5.79 -14.16
N LYS A 42 21.46 -5.66 -15.43
CA LYS A 42 20.10 -5.34 -15.89
C LYS A 42 19.04 -6.23 -15.26
N SER A 43 19.25 -7.54 -15.23
CA SER A 43 18.28 -8.50 -14.70
C SER A 43 18.04 -8.33 -13.19
N LYS A 44 19.11 -8.05 -12.44
CA LYS A 44 19.03 -7.86 -10.99
C LYS A 44 18.28 -6.57 -10.64
N TYR A 45 18.67 -5.46 -11.22
CA TYR A 45 18.05 -4.16 -10.91
C TYR A 45 16.67 -4.01 -11.56
N GLY A 46 16.42 -4.65 -12.70
CA GLY A 46 15.10 -4.75 -13.30
C GLY A 46 14.12 -5.46 -12.38
N LYS A 47 14.47 -6.65 -11.87
CA LYS A 47 13.62 -7.38 -10.90
C LYS A 47 13.34 -6.57 -9.63
N LEU A 48 14.35 -5.88 -9.09
CA LEU A 48 14.17 -5.03 -7.91
C LEU A 48 13.24 -3.84 -8.20
N SER A 49 13.35 -3.23 -9.37
CA SER A 49 12.46 -2.16 -9.83
C SER A 49 11.03 -2.65 -9.99
N ASP A 50 10.84 -3.83 -10.61
CA ASP A 50 9.51 -4.43 -10.79
C ASP A 50 8.87 -4.80 -9.46
N LEU A 51 9.62 -5.35 -8.51
CA LEU A 51 9.14 -5.62 -7.15
C LEU A 51 8.73 -4.36 -6.40
N ASN A 52 9.43 -3.24 -6.61
CA ASN A 52 9.06 -1.96 -5.99
C ASN A 52 7.86 -1.28 -6.66
N ARG A 53 7.69 -1.50 -7.97
CA ARG A 53 6.61 -0.87 -8.75
C ARG A 53 5.32 -1.69 -8.76
N THR A 54 5.44 -3.01 -8.70
CA THR A 54 4.29 -3.92 -8.82
C THR A 54 3.88 -4.40 -7.43
N LYS A 55 2.73 -3.97 -6.95
CA LYS A 55 2.07 -4.57 -5.79
C LYS A 55 1.09 -5.62 -6.29
N VAL A 56 1.35 -6.88 -6.00
CA VAL A 56 0.44 -7.98 -6.32
C VAL A 56 -0.69 -7.95 -5.29
N LYS A 57 -1.89 -7.59 -5.72
CA LYS A 57 -3.11 -7.70 -4.91
C LYS A 57 -3.83 -8.98 -5.31
N ILE A 58 -3.92 -9.92 -4.38
CA ILE A 58 -4.73 -11.14 -4.58
C ILE A 58 -6.20 -10.72 -4.53
N LEU A 59 -6.89 -10.86 -5.65
CA LEU A 59 -8.33 -10.68 -5.72
C LEU A 59 -8.98 -12.04 -5.61
N TYR A 60 -9.61 -12.30 -4.47
CA TYR A 60 -10.40 -13.52 -4.31
C TYR A 60 -11.68 -13.41 -5.13
N PRO A 61 -12.03 -14.43 -5.93
CA PRO A 61 -13.28 -14.43 -6.68
C PRO A 61 -14.48 -14.41 -5.73
N GLU A 62 -15.55 -13.80 -6.19
CA GLU A 62 -16.80 -13.78 -5.44
C GLU A 62 -17.40 -15.18 -5.37
N ARG A 63 -17.89 -15.53 -4.18
CA ARG A 63 -18.64 -16.77 -4.05
C ARG A 63 -20.00 -16.65 -4.71
N GLY A 64 -20.44 -17.69 -5.43
CA GLY A 64 -21.77 -17.74 -6.04
C GLY A 64 -22.89 -17.64 -4.99
N VAL A 65 -24.04 -17.15 -5.39
CA VAL A 65 -25.26 -17.18 -4.58
C VAL A 65 -25.79 -18.61 -4.53
N ILE A 66 -26.26 -19.05 -3.38
CA ILE A 66 -26.89 -20.36 -3.19
C ILE A 66 -28.40 -20.12 -3.03
N PHE A 67 -29.19 -20.79 -3.84
CA PHE A 67 -30.66 -20.70 -3.83
C PHE A 67 -31.27 -21.98 -3.32
N ASP A 68 -32.47 -21.87 -2.78
CA ASP A 68 -33.32 -23.03 -2.52
C ASP A 68 -34.03 -23.52 -3.79
N LYS A 69 -34.87 -24.54 -3.66
CA LYS A 69 -35.67 -25.10 -4.78
C LYS A 69 -36.70 -24.12 -5.34
N PHE A 70 -37.01 -23.06 -4.62
CA PHE A 70 -37.97 -22.03 -5.03
C PHE A 70 -37.29 -20.77 -5.59
N GLY A 71 -35.95 -20.77 -5.69
CA GLY A 71 -35.18 -19.62 -6.15
C GLY A 71 -34.94 -18.55 -5.10
N ILE A 72 -35.20 -18.86 -3.81
CA ILE A 72 -34.94 -17.93 -2.70
C ILE A 72 -33.47 -18.05 -2.30
N PRO A 73 -32.72 -16.92 -2.20
CA PRO A 73 -31.32 -16.98 -1.82
C PRO A 73 -31.15 -17.40 -0.36
N ILE A 74 -30.44 -18.50 -0.15
CA ILE A 74 -30.08 -18.99 1.18
C ILE A 74 -28.78 -18.36 1.66
N ALA A 75 -27.83 -18.17 0.74
CA ALA A 75 -26.55 -17.53 1.00
C ALA A 75 -26.19 -16.60 -0.15
N SER A 76 -26.00 -15.34 0.18
CA SER A 76 -25.68 -14.26 -0.76
C SER A 76 -24.41 -13.50 -0.33
N ASN A 77 -23.99 -12.54 -1.10
CA ASN A 77 -22.90 -11.64 -0.75
C ASN A 77 -23.47 -10.25 -0.47
N ARG A 78 -23.07 -9.64 0.64
CA ARG A 78 -23.39 -8.24 0.92
C ARG A 78 -22.09 -7.41 0.94
N LEU A 79 -22.22 -6.15 0.59
CA LEU A 79 -21.13 -5.20 0.77
C LEU A 79 -21.01 -4.84 2.26
N ASP A 80 -19.79 -4.91 2.75
CA ASP A 80 -19.40 -4.47 4.07
C ASP A 80 -18.44 -3.30 3.98
N TYR A 81 -18.66 -2.28 4.78
CA TYR A 81 -17.82 -1.10 4.83
C TYR A 81 -16.90 -1.20 6.04
N GLN A 82 -15.62 -1.01 5.82
CA GLN A 82 -14.60 -1.16 6.85
C GLN A 82 -13.76 0.12 6.94
N LEU A 83 -13.47 0.55 8.14
CA LEU A 83 -12.56 1.66 8.40
C LEU A 83 -11.14 1.11 8.48
N THR A 84 -10.27 1.61 7.63
CA THR A 84 -8.89 1.12 7.48
C THR A 84 -7.89 2.26 7.60
N ILE A 85 -6.66 1.90 8.03
CA ILE A 85 -5.51 2.79 8.07
C ILE A 85 -4.33 2.15 7.36
N PHE A 86 -3.46 2.94 6.74
CA PHE A 86 -2.19 2.46 6.20
C PHE A 86 -1.29 1.90 7.32
N LYS A 87 -0.73 0.72 7.10
CA LYS A 87 0.13 0.04 8.06
C LYS A 87 1.36 0.86 8.48
N GLU A 88 1.90 1.65 7.56
CA GLU A 88 3.00 2.58 7.81
C GLU A 88 2.68 3.63 8.89
N LYS A 89 1.40 3.89 9.12
CA LYS A 89 0.91 4.89 10.08
C LYS A 89 0.36 4.28 11.37
N ARG A 90 0.84 3.08 11.70
CA ARG A 90 0.43 2.33 12.91
C ARG A 90 0.51 3.15 14.19
N GLU A 91 1.50 4.02 14.32
CA GLU A 91 1.72 4.88 15.48
C GLU A 91 0.51 5.82 15.76
N LEU A 92 -0.21 6.19 14.71
CA LEU A 92 -1.34 7.10 14.81
C LEU A 92 -2.64 6.40 15.24
N ILE A 93 -2.68 5.06 15.28
CA ILE A 93 -3.91 4.30 15.53
C ILE A 93 -4.53 4.70 16.87
N ASN A 94 -3.77 4.69 17.95
CA ASN A 94 -4.28 5.04 19.27
C ASN A 94 -4.85 6.46 19.31
N ARG A 95 -4.17 7.39 18.65
CA ARG A 95 -4.60 8.79 18.56
C ARG A 95 -5.88 8.93 17.75
N TYR A 96 -6.01 8.21 16.64
CA TYR A 96 -7.19 8.25 15.81
C TYR A 96 -8.37 7.52 16.46
N VAL A 97 -8.17 6.36 17.05
CA VAL A 97 -9.20 5.63 17.79
C VAL A 97 -9.75 6.48 18.93
N SER A 98 -8.89 7.19 19.68
CA SER A 98 -9.36 8.09 20.75
C SER A 98 -10.23 9.23 20.24
N LYS A 99 -9.93 9.78 19.05
CA LYS A 99 -10.75 10.82 18.42
C LYS A 99 -12.04 10.25 17.82
N LEU A 100 -11.97 9.06 17.22
CA LEU A 100 -13.10 8.40 16.59
C LEU A 100 -14.15 7.91 17.59
N LYS A 101 -13.77 7.60 18.81
CA LYS A 101 -14.72 7.21 19.88
C LYS A 101 -15.87 8.20 20.11
N ASN A 102 -15.61 9.46 19.85
CA ASN A 102 -16.63 10.52 19.99
C ASN A 102 -17.56 10.63 18.77
N ILE A 103 -17.24 9.91 17.69
CA ILE A 103 -17.91 10.03 16.39
C ILE A 103 -18.55 8.70 16.01
N ILE A 104 -17.83 7.60 16.22
CA ILE A 104 -18.24 6.25 15.86
C ILE A 104 -18.21 5.38 17.11
N PHE A 105 -19.24 4.57 17.30
CA PHE A 105 -19.29 3.62 18.41
C PHE A 105 -18.35 2.45 18.18
N PHE A 106 -17.44 2.21 19.13
CA PHE A 106 -16.55 1.05 19.15
C PHE A 106 -17.02 0.07 20.21
N SER A 107 -17.44 -1.12 19.79
CA SER A 107 -17.79 -2.20 20.72
C SER A 107 -16.53 -2.84 21.33
N GLN A 108 -16.72 -3.60 22.40
CA GLN A 108 -15.63 -4.40 23.00
C GLN A 108 -15.00 -5.38 22.00
N ARG A 109 -15.80 -5.92 21.08
CA ARG A 109 -15.33 -6.82 20.02
C ARG A 109 -14.43 -6.09 19.02
N ASP A 110 -14.76 -4.86 18.65
CA ASP A 110 -13.94 -4.07 17.72
C ASP A 110 -12.54 -3.81 18.29
N TYR A 111 -12.44 -3.57 19.59
CA TYR A 111 -11.14 -3.43 20.27
C TYR A 111 -10.34 -4.74 20.28
N GLN A 112 -10.98 -5.87 20.49
CA GLN A 112 -10.32 -7.18 20.46
C GLN A 112 -9.83 -7.50 19.06
N GLU A 113 -10.65 -7.27 18.03
CA GLU A 113 -10.27 -7.45 16.63
C GLU A 113 -9.14 -6.51 16.22
N LEU A 114 -9.21 -5.24 16.60
CA LEU A 114 -8.14 -4.28 16.36
C LEU A 114 -6.83 -4.75 16.97
N LYS A 115 -6.85 -5.20 18.23
CA LYS A 115 -5.67 -5.74 18.91
C LYS A 115 -5.12 -6.98 18.21
N LYS A 116 -5.98 -7.86 17.73
CA LYS A 116 -5.60 -9.02 16.93
C LYS A 116 -4.96 -8.60 15.61
N ASN A 117 -5.58 -7.69 14.87
CA ASN A 117 -5.06 -7.17 13.58
C ASN A 117 -3.69 -6.48 13.75
N LEU A 118 -3.46 -5.84 14.88
CA LEU A 118 -2.16 -5.26 15.22
C LEU A 118 -1.08 -6.30 15.50
N SER A 119 -1.46 -7.47 15.98
CA SER A 119 -0.52 -8.55 16.31
C SER A 119 -0.13 -9.41 15.11
N ILE A 120 -0.99 -9.46 14.09
CA ILE A 120 -0.76 -10.27 12.89
C ILE A 120 0.24 -9.56 11.98
N LYS A 121 1.32 -10.25 11.63
CA LYS A 121 2.26 -9.85 10.57
C LYS A 121 1.69 -10.22 9.19
N ASP A 122 0.53 -9.70 8.86
CA ASP A 122 -0.05 -9.92 7.54
C ASP A 122 0.67 -9.10 6.47
N SER A 123 0.66 -9.61 5.23
CA SER A 123 1.23 -8.94 4.06
C SER A 123 0.37 -7.78 3.56
N SER A 124 -0.78 -7.52 4.18
CA SER A 124 -1.66 -6.41 3.81
C SER A 124 -1.03 -5.05 4.13
N ASP A 125 -1.17 -4.13 3.21
CA ASP A 125 -0.69 -2.74 3.37
C ASP A 125 -1.57 -1.93 4.35
N PHE A 126 -2.68 -2.51 4.82
CA PHE A 126 -3.70 -1.83 5.61
C PHE A 126 -4.03 -2.57 6.89
N ILE A 127 -4.41 -1.83 7.91
CA ILE A 127 -4.92 -2.35 9.19
C ILE A 127 -6.39 -1.96 9.30
N ILE A 128 -7.25 -2.93 9.56
CA ILE A 128 -8.68 -2.71 9.75
C ILE A 128 -8.89 -2.26 11.19
N LEU A 129 -9.47 -1.07 11.36
CA LEU A 129 -9.82 -0.50 12.66
C LEU A 129 -11.20 -0.95 13.13
N LYS A 130 -12.16 -0.94 12.22
CA LYS A 130 -13.54 -1.36 12.49
C LYS A 130 -14.15 -1.96 11.22
N LYS A 131 -14.92 -3.04 11.40
CA LYS A 131 -15.74 -3.69 10.37
C LYS A 131 -17.21 -3.36 10.56
N ASN A 132 -18.01 -3.69 9.56
CA ASN A 132 -19.46 -3.53 9.59
C ASN A 132 -19.91 -2.12 9.99
N LEU A 133 -19.37 -1.08 9.31
CA LEU A 133 -19.85 0.28 9.51
C LEU A 133 -21.32 0.38 9.10
N THR A 134 -22.14 0.98 9.95
CA THR A 134 -23.51 1.33 9.60
C THR A 134 -23.52 2.51 8.63
N TRP A 135 -24.65 2.73 7.95
CA TRP A 135 -24.80 3.87 7.03
C TRP A 135 -24.62 5.21 7.76
N ASP A 136 -25.16 5.33 8.96
CA ASP A 136 -25.02 6.54 9.78
C ASP A 136 -23.55 6.80 10.16
N GLU A 137 -22.83 5.75 10.56
CA GLU A 137 -21.40 5.86 10.88
C GLU A 137 -20.55 6.22 9.65
N LEU A 138 -20.93 5.69 8.49
CA LEU A 138 -20.27 5.98 7.23
C LEU A 138 -20.47 7.44 6.84
N GLU A 139 -21.70 7.94 6.89
CA GLU A 139 -22.04 9.33 6.60
C GLU A 139 -21.32 10.30 7.54
N ILE A 140 -21.36 10.04 8.84
CA ILE A 140 -20.66 10.86 9.83
C ILE A 140 -19.15 10.85 9.59
N PHE A 141 -18.57 9.69 9.26
CA PHE A 141 -17.15 9.60 8.99
C PHE A 141 -16.78 10.39 7.73
N GLU A 142 -17.55 10.30 6.64
CA GLU A 142 -17.28 11.05 5.41
C GLU A 142 -17.27 12.56 5.67
N LEU A 143 -18.17 13.08 6.49
CA LEU A 143 -18.21 14.50 6.87
C LEU A 143 -16.94 14.97 7.60
N VAL A 144 -16.31 14.08 8.36
CA VAL A 144 -15.09 14.40 9.14
C VAL A 144 -13.81 13.82 8.56
N SER A 145 -13.90 13.13 7.45
CA SER A 145 -12.77 12.42 6.81
C SER A 145 -11.55 13.31 6.57
N SER A 146 -11.78 14.58 6.24
CA SER A 146 -10.72 15.58 6.04
C SER A 146 -9.79 15.76 7.26
N LYS A 147 -10.27 15.44 8.47
CA LYS A 147 -9.49 15.49 9.72
C LYS A 147 -8.60 14.26 9.94
N PHE A 148 -8.78 13.21 9.12
CA PHE A 148 -8.14 11.91 9.27
C PHE A 148 -7.45 11.48 7.97
N THR A 149 -6.37 12.15 7.62
CA THR A 149 -5.67 12.01 6.33
C THR A 149 -5.25 10.58 5.95
N PHE A 150 -5.05 9.70 6.93
CA PHE A 150 -4.57 8.33 6.70
C PHE A 150 -5.63 7.26 6.92
N LEU A 151 -6.86 7.67 7.24
CA LEU A 151 -8.01 6.79 7.36
C LEU A 151 -8.83 6.84 6.07
N PHE A 152 -9.34 5.69 5.67
CA PHE A 152 -10.20 5.57 4.51
C PHE A 152 -11.14 4.38 4.67
N ILE A 153 -12.23 4.42 3.92
CA ILE A 153 -13.22 3.36 3.90
C ILE A 153 -12.87 2.39 2.79
N THR A 154 -12.78 1.12 3.12
CA THR A 154 -12.69 0.01 2.16
C THR A 154 -14.00 -0.74 2.10
N LYS A 155 -14.32 -1.23 0.90
CA LYS A 155 -15.50 -2.06 0.65
C LYS A 155 -15.03 -3.51 0.50
N GLU A 156 -15.65 -4.41 1.25
CA GLU A 156 -15.41 -5.83 1.15
C GLU A 156 -16.73 -6.59 0.98
N LYS A 157 -16.74 -7.63 0.16
CA LYS A 157 -17.91 -8.50 0.03
C LYS A 157 -17.82 -9.60 1.06
N VAL A 158 -18.76 -9.60 1.99
CA VAL A 158 -18.88 -10.62 3.03
C VAL A 158 -20.07 -11.50 2.78
N ARG A 159 -19.95 -12.77 3.17
CA ARG A 159 -21.02 -13.73 3.03
C ARG A 159 -22.17 -13.41 3.98
N SER A 160 -23.38 -13.32 3.45
CA SER A 160 -24.62 -13.14 4.18
C SER A 160 -25.48 -14.40 4.09
N TYR A 161 -26.04 -14.78 5.23
CA TYR A 161 -26.95 -15.93 5.34
C TYR A 161 -28.28 -15.40 5.88
N GLU A 162 -29.36 -15.56 5.13
CA GLU A 162 -30.66 -15.03 5.54
C GLU A 162 -31.23 -15.79 6.75
N ASN A 163 -31.15 -17.11 6.78
CA ASN A 163 -31.65 -17.95 7.88
C ASN A 163 -30.51 -18.77 8.51
N LYS A 164 -29.65 -18.09 9.28
CA LYS A 164 -28.42 -18.67 9.85
C LYS A 164 -28.61 -19.98 10.62
N PHE A 165 -29.76 -20.16 11.28
CA PHE A 165 -30.00 -21.33 12.13
C PHE A 165 -30.59 -22.51 11.37
N ILE A 166 -31.38 -22.28 10.32
CA ILE A 166 -32.09 -23.34 9.61
C ILE A 166 -31.18 -24.09 8.67
N TYR A 167 -30.30 -23.39 7.96
CA TYR A 167 -29.47 -23.98 6.88
C TYR A 167 -28.04 -24.32 7.30
N SER A 168 -27.70 -24.20 8.59
CA SER A 168 -26.33 -24.44 9.06
C SER A 168 -25.80 -25.84 8.76
N HIS A 169 -26.68 -26.87 8.81
CA HIS A 169 -26.31 -28.27 8.51
C HIS A 169 -26.07 -28.53 7.01
N VAL A 170 -26.74 -27.75 6.13
CA VAL A 170 -26.62 -27.90 4.68
C VAL A 170 -25.46 -27.08 4.14
N LEU A 171 -25.30 -25.86 4.64
CA LEU A 171 -24.28 -24.92 4.17
C LEU A 171 -22.90 -25.17 4.79
N GLY A 172 -22.86 -25.85 5.94
CA GLY A 172 -21.63 -26.04 6.68
C GLY A 172 -21.05 -24.73 7.22
N TYR A 173 -19.76 -24.75 7.48
CA TYR A 173 -19.01 -23.58 7.92
C TYR A 173 -17.74 -23.42 7.07
N VAL A 174 -17.25 -22.21 7.02
CA VAL A 174 -15.99 -21.89 6.32
C VAL A 174 -14.88 -21.84 7.35
N GLY A 175 -13.89 -22.72 7.22
CA GLY A 175 -12.63 -22.63 7.95
C GLY A 175 -11.70 -21.61 7.30
N TYR A 176 -10.81 -21.03 8.09
CA TYR A 176 -9.71 -20.19 7.64
C TYR A 176 -8.46 -21.04 7.46
#